data_a2d1e3d1395888854812f1c8a7499e99
#
_entry.id   a2d1e3d1395888854812f1c8a7499e99
#
_cell.length_a   1.000
_cell.length_b   1.000
_cell.length_c   1.000
_cell.angle_alpha   90.00
_cell.angle_beta   90.00
_cell.angle_gamma   90.00
#
_symmetry.space_group_name_H-M   'P 1'
#
loop_
_entity.id
_entity.type
_entity.pdbx_description
1 polymer ?
#
loop_
_entity_poly.entity_id
_entity_poly.type
_entity_poly.pdbx_seq_one_letter_code
_entity_poly.pdbx_strand_id
1 'polypeptide(L)'
;MLKANHQAETTPLFYAISDGKKKLLYAHDSGYFFEETWQALKEFAKTGKFDLVSCDCTGAFQKNWRDHHLSYDVDLEIFGRMKKEGIADENTKFVVNHFSHNGGANYDDLKPIADKDGVIVSYDGLEIEF
;
A
#
# COMPACT_ATOMS: atom_id res chain seq x y z
N MET A 1 -2.56 -14.09 4.77
CA MET A 1 -3.40 -13.08 5.43
C MET A 1 -2.57 -12.39 6.48
N LEU A 2 -2.70 -11.07 6.60
CA LEU A 2 -1.92 -10.22 7.49
C LEU A 2 -2.88 -9.33 8.26
N LYS A 3 -2.55 -9.01 9.52
CA LYS A 3 -3.39 -8.18 10.37
C LYS A 3 -3.36 -6.73 9.88
N ALA A 4 -4.55 -6.16 9.66
CA ALA A 4 -4.74 -4.78 9.29
C ALA A 4 -4.92 -3.89 10.55
N ASN A 5 -4.47 -2.65 10.45
CA ASN A 5 -4.76 -1.61 11.44
C ASN A 5 -6.06 -0.89 11.02
N HIS A 6 -7.20 -1.46 11.40
CA HIS A 6 -8.51 -0.91 11.08
C HIS A 6 -9.44 -0.97 12.29
N GLN A 7 -10.58 -1.65 12.24
CA GLN A 7 -11.54 -1.69 13.35
C GLN A 7 -11.10 -2.64 14.46
N ALA A 8 -10.94 -2.13 15.68
CA ALA A 8 -10.45 -2.90 16.82
C ALA A 8 -11.43 -4.00 17.30
N GLU A 9 -12.74 -3.83 17.04
CA GLU A 9 -13.79 -4.77 17.45
C GLU A 9 -13.86 -6.01 16.53
N THR A 10 -13.17 -5.99 15.42
CA THR A 10 -13.12 -7.08 14.45
C THR A 10 -11.69 -7.62 14.33
N THR A 11 -11.50 -8.61 13.47
CA THR A 11 -10.17 -9.06 13.07
C THR A 11 -9.93 -8.66 11.61
N PRO A 12 -9.59 -7.39 11.35
CA PRO A 12 -9.41 -6.91 9.98
C PRO A 12 -8.13 -7.52 9.40
N LEU A 13 -8.20 -7.93 8.14
CA LEU A 13 -7.11 -8.60 7.45
C LEU A 13 -6.92 -8.01 6.05
N PHE A 14 -5.67 -7.95 5.61
CA PHE A 14 -5.32 -7.76 4.21
C PHE A 14 -4.44 -8.91 3.70
N TYR A 15 -4.01 -8.89 2.44
CA TYR A 15 -3.49 -10.08 1.80
C TYR A 15 -2.13 -9.87 1.15
N ALA A 16 -1.18 -10.75 1.47
CA ALA A 16 -0.01 -11.02 0.66
C ALA A 16 -0.28 -12.31 -0.14
N ILE A 17 -0.20 -12.23 -1.45
CA ILE A 17 -0.59 -13.28 -2.39
C ILE A 17 0.63 -13.63 -3.25
N SER A 18 0.82 -14.92 -3.54
CA SER A 18 1.82 -15.38 -4.48
C SER A 18 1.28 -16.57 -5.29
N ASP A 19 1.61 -16.60 -6.58
CA ASP A 19 1.40 -17.75 -7.46
C ASP A 19 2.67 -18.62 -7.59
N GLY A 20 3.70 -18.33 -6.79
CA GLY A 20 5.02 -18.98 -6.83
C GLY A 20 6.04 -18.29 -7.75
N LYS A 21 5.61 -17.34 -8.59
CA LYS A 21 6.48 -16.54 -9.48
C LYS A 21 6.37 -15.04 -9.15
N LYS A 22 5.15 -14.57 -8.95
CA LYS A 22 4.80 -13.17 -8.69
C LYS A 22 4.23 -12.99 -7.30
N LYS A 23 4.39 -11.80 -6.74
CA LYS A 23 3.90 -11.45 -5.41
C LYS A 23 3.15 -10.13 -5.43
N LEU A 24 1.95 -10.17 -4.88
CA LEU A 24 1.07 -9.02 -4.70
C LEU A 24 0.85 -8.77 -3.21
N LEU A 25 0.99 -7.51 -2.77
CA LEU A 25 0.42 -7.03 -1.52
C LEU A 25 -0.84 -6.24 -1.83
N TYR A 26 -1.97 -6.67 -1.28
CA TYR A 26 -3.26 -5.99 -1.35
C TYR A 26 -3.63 -5.51 0.06
N ALA A 27 -3.27 -4.27 0.37
CA ALA A 27 -3.35 -3.68 1.72
C ALA A 27 -4.32 -2.49 1.74
N HIS A 28 -5.60 -2.77 1.51
CA HIS A 28 -6.69 -1.81 1.61
C HIS A 28 -7.39 -1.94 2.95
N ASP A 29 -8.13 -0.93 3.37
CA ASP A 29 -8.76 -0.81 4.69
C ASP A 29 -7.75 -1.09 5.82
N SER A 30 -6.63 -0.38 5.77
CA SER A 30 -5.60 -0.46 6.82
C SER A 30 -4.88 0.86 6.99
N GLY A 31 -4.67 1.24 8.22
CA GLY A 31 -3.69 2.24 8.58
C GLY A 31 -2.25 1.69 8.56
N TYR A 32 -1.32 2.39 9.18
CA TYR A 32 0.08 1.99 9.25
C TYR A 32 0.24 0.60 9.85
N PHE A 33 1.06 -0.22 9.22
CA PHE A 33 1.18 -1.63 9.56
C PHE A 33 1.77 -1.84 10.96
N PHE A 34 1.21 -2.78 11.70
CA PHE A 34 1.78 -3.24 12.97
C PHE A 34 3.15 -3.89 12.76
N GLU A 35 4.00 -3.87 13.79
CA GLU A 35 5.34 -4.46 13.69
C GLU A 35 5.29 -5.98 13.39
N GLU A 36 4.31 -6.70 13.93
CA GLU A 36 4.08 -8.11 13.60
C GLU A 36 3.78 -8.33 12.10
N THR A 37 3.05 -7.38 11.48
CA THR A 37 2.77 -7.39 10.04
C THR A 37 4.06 -7.14 9.23
N TRP A 38 4.90 -6.19 9.65
CA TRP A 38 6.21 -5.96 9.04
C TRP A 38 7.11 -7.20 9.10
N GLN A 39 7.14 -7.91 10.21
CA GLN A 39 7.92 -9.15 10.34
C GLN A 39 7.38 -10.24 9.38
N ALA A 40 6.06 -10.39 9.28
CA ALA A 40 5.46 -11.33 8.35
C ALA A 40 5.75 -10.98 6.88
N LEU A 41 5.73 -9.70 6.51
CA LEU A 41 6.10 -9.24 5.16
C LEU A 41 7.58 -9.54 4.84
N LYS A 42 8.48 -9.31 5.78
CA LYS A 42 9.91 -9.68 5.64
C LYS A 42 10.10 -11.17 5.42
N GLU A 43 9.40 -11.98 6.20
CA GLU A 43 9.45 -13.44 6.06
C GLU A 43 8.95 -13.87 4.68
N PHE A 44 7.82 -13.32 4.24
CA PHE A 44 7.25 -13.61 2.92
C PHE A 44 8.18 -13.15 1.78
N ALA A 45 8.93 -12.08 1.96
CA ALA A 45 9.86 -11.54 0.97
C ALA A 45 11.18 -12.32 0.86
N LYS A 46 11.47 -13.28 1.75
CA LYS A 46 12.69 -14.12 1.67
C LYS A 46 12.77 -14.95 0.39
N THR A 47 11.63 -15.32 -0.17
CA THR A 47 11.54 -16.11 -1.42
C THR A 47 11.35 -15.25 -2.68
N GLY A 48 11.56 -13.94 -2.59
CA GLY A 48 11.42 -12.95 -3.66
C GLY A 48 10.69 -11.71 -3.18
N LYS A 49 11.01 -10.57 -3.77
CA LYS A 49 10.37 -9.26 -3.48
C LYS A 49 8.92 -9.24 -3.95
N PHE A 50 8.16 -8.27 -3.48
CA PHE A 50 6.85 -7.98 -4.06
C PHE A 50 7.01 -7.35 -5.45
N ASP A 51 6.23 -7.82 -6.40
CA ASP A 51 6.17 -7.26 -7.76
C ASP A 51 5.17 -6.08 -7.80
N LEU A 52 4.08 -6.18 -7.03
CA LEU A 52 3.08 -5.13 -6.92
C LEU A 52 2.63 -4.96 -5.46
N VAL A 53 2.54 -3.70 -5.03
CA VAL A 53 2.04 -3.30 -3.71
C VAL A 53 0.92 -2.29 -3.93
N SER A 54 -0.29 -2.61 -3.50
CA SER A 54 -1.45 -1.71 -3.53
C SER A 54 -1.86 -1.38 -2.10
N CYS A 55 -1.77 -0.09 -1.74
CA CYS A 55 -2.11 0.42 -0.42
C CYS A 55 -3.38 1.26 -0.43
N ASP A 56 -4.00 1.32 0.75
CA ASP A 56 -5.07 2.27 1.06
C ASP A 56 -4.55 3.70 0.96
N CYS A 57 -5.29 4.61 0.36
CA CYS A 57 -4.98 6.03 0.31
C CYS A 57 -6.26 6.87 0.52
N THR A 58 -7.11 6.43 1.43
CA THR A 58 -8.39 7.09 1.77
C THR A 58 -8.18 8.55 2.16
N GLY A 59 -7.09 8.83 2.86
CA GLY A 59 -6.73 10.16 3.36
C GLY A 59 -6.11 11.10 2.32
N ALA A 60 -5.67 10.57 1.17
CA ALA A 60 -5.06 11.35 0.08
C ALA A 60 -4.15 12.50 0.59
N PHE A 61 -4.59 13.78 0.47
CA PHE A 61 -3.81 14.97 0.86
C PHE A 61 -3.85 15.32 2.35
N GLN A 62 -4.63 14.62 3.15
CA GLN A 62 -4.52 14.77 4.59
C GLN A 62 -3.11 14.39 5.04
N LYS A 63 -2.64 14.95 6.16
CA LYS A 63 -1.27 14.72 6.60
C LYS A 63 -1.22 13.76 7.77
N ASN A 64 -0.29 12.80 7.68
CA ASN A 64 0.02 11.86 8.75
C ASN A 64 -1.20 11.05 9.23
N TRP A 65 -2.15 10.78 8.33
CA TRP A 65 -3.26 9.90 8.65
C TRP A 65 -2.80 8.45 8.54
N ARG A 66 -2.71 7.78 9.69
CA ARG A 66 -2.11 6.44 9.82
C ARG A 66 -2.91 5.45 10.65
N ASP A 67 -4.05 5.87 11.18
CA ASP A 67 -4.96 5.00 11.92
C ASP A 67 -6.17 4.67 11.04
N HIS A 68 -6.52 3.39 10.95
CA HIS A 68 -7.60 2.83 10.14
C HIS A 68 -7.40 2.93 8.62
N HIS A 69 -6.86 4.02 8.15
CA HIS A 69 -6.57 4.34 6.75
C HIS A 69 -5.24 5.08 6.63
N LEU A 70 -4.81 5.32 5.38
CA LEU A 70 -3.56 6.00 5.08
C LEU A 70 -3.80 7.29 4.29
N SER A 71 -2.90 8.23 4.50
CA SER A 71 -2.70 9.38 3.62
C SER A 71 -1.51 9.13 2.70
N TYR A 72 -1.43 9.87 1.60
CA TYR A 72 -0.39 9.66 0.59
C TYR A 72 1.04 9.81 1.14
N ASP A 73 1.29 10.74 2.05
CA ASP A 73 2.60 10.90 2.70
C ASP A 73 2.98 9.68 3.57
N VAL A 74 1.99 9.03 4.17
CA VAL A 74 2.20 7.79 4.94
C VAL A 74 2.40 6.59 4.02
N ASP A 75 1.73 6.54 2.85
CA ASP A 75 2.00 5.54 1.82
C ASP A 75 3.46 5.60 1.37
N LEU A 76 3.99 6.81 1.10
CA LEU A 76 5.39 6.98 0.74
C LEU A 76 6.35 6.51 1.84
N GLU A 77 6.00 6.71 3.12
CA GLU A 77 6.77 6.17 4.25
C GLU A 77 6.78 4.64 4.23
N ILE A 78 5.61 4.00 4.00
CA ILE A 78 5.50 2.54 3.89
C ILE A 78 6.35 2.02 2.72
N PHE A 79 6.25 2.61 1.54
CA PHE A 79 7.02 2.20 0.36
C PHE A 79 8.52 2.36 0.58
N GLY A 80 8.94 3.46 1.21
CA GLY A 80 10.33 3.69 1.60
C GLY A 80 10.83 2.65 2.60
N ARG A 81 10.03 2.29 3.61
CA ARG A 81 10.36 1.24 4.58
C ARG A 81 10.44 -0.13 3.90
N MET A 82 9.51 -0.47 3.00
CA MET A 82 9.56 -1.74 2.25
C MET A 82 10.85 -1.88 1.45
N LYS A 83 11.28 -0.84 0.75
CA LYS A 83 12.56 -0.83 0.02
C LYS A 83 13.74 -0.97 0.97
N LYS A 84 13.79 -0.17 2.05
CA LYS A 84 14.88 -0.19 3.04
C LYS A 84 15.03 -1.55 3.73
N GLU A 85 13.93 -2.23 4.01
CA GLU A 85 13.92 -3.53 4.69
C GLU A 85 14.03 -4.71 3.71
N GLY A 86 14.17 -4.44 2.41
CA GLY A 86 14.33 -5.44 1.38
C GLY A 86 13.08 -6.28 1.08
N ILE A 87 11.90 -5.74 1.37
CA ILE A 87 10.60 -6.33 1.06
C ILE A 87 10.23 -6.04 -0.40
N ALA A 88 10.59 -4.86 -0.88
CA ALA A 88 10.41 -4.37 -2.24
C ALA A 88 11.72 -3.83 -2.80
N ASP A 89 11.76 -3.52 -4.09
CA ASP A 89 12.89 -2.90 -4.78
C ASP A 89 12.43 -1.91 -5.88
N GLU A 90 13.34 -1.52 -6.76
CA GLU A 90 13.08 -0.58 -7.86
C GLU A 90 12.15 -1.14 -8.94
N ASN A 91 11.98 -2.46 -9.01
CA ASN A 91 11.08 -3.12 -9.97
C ASN A 91 9.65 -3.25 -9.41
N THR A 92 9.49 -3.07 -8.11
CA THR A 92 8.18 -3.15 -7.46
C THR A 92 7.28 -2.00 -7.93
N LYS A 93 6.09 -2.33 -8.44
CA LYS A 93 5.06 -1.35 -8.76
C LYS A 93 4.30 -0.97 -7.49
N PHE A 94 4.32 0.31 -7.14
CA PHE A 94 3.55 0.85 -6.03
C PHE A 94 2.30 1.52 -6.53
N VAL A 95 1.17 1.18 -5.94
CA VAL A 95 -0.17 1.66 -6.32
C VAL A 95 -0.87 2.20 -5.09
N VAL A 96 -1.49 3.35 -5.21
CA VAL A 96 -2.41 3.90 -4.20
C VAL A 96 -3.84 3.80 -4.71
N ASN A 97 -4.74 3.38 -3.83
CA ASN A 97 -6.12 3.05 -4.14
C ASN A 97 -7.04 3.40 -2.94
N HIS A 98 -8.30 3.00 -3.01
CA HIS A 98 -9.27 3.14 -1.92
C HIS A 98 -9.50 4.60 -1.51
N PHE A 99 -9.64 5.49 -2.50
CA PHE A 99 -9.84 6.92 -2.26
C PHE A 99 -11.21 7.23 -1.66
N SER A 100 -11.23 8.26 -0.82
CA SER A 100 -12.45 8.85 -0.29
C SER A 100 -12.52 10.34 -0.64
N HIS A 101 -13.71 10.85 -0.88
CA HIS A 101 -13.92 12.30 -1.02
C HIS A 101 -13.50 13.11 0.22
N ASN A 102 -13.36 12.45 1.38
CA ASN A 102 -12.82 13.06 2.61
C ASN A 102 -11.30 13.30 2.53
N GLY A 103 -10.60 12.67 1.59
CA GLY A 103 -9.15 12.82 1.40
C GLY A 103 -8.72 14.17 0.82
N GLY A 104 -9.68 14.94 0.29
CA GLY A 104 -9.41 16.28 -0.25
C GLY A 104 -8.67 16.29 -1.59
N ALA A 105 -8.63 15.17 -2.31
CA ALA A 105 -8.04 15.04 -3.63
C ALA A 105 -8.86 14.11 -4.52
N ASN A 106 -8.85 14.39 -5.81
CA ASN A 106 -9.30 13.48 -6.85
C ASN A 106 -8.09 12.91 -7.63
N TYR A 107 -8.35 12.10 -8.63
CA TYR A 107 -7.31 11.50 -9.47
C TYR A 107 -6.42 12.55 -10.13
N ASP A 108 -7.01 13.60 -10.72
CA ASP A 108 -6.28 14.63 -11.47
C ASP A 108 -5.40 15.48 -10.54
N ASP A 109 -5.78 15.63 -9.27
CA ASP A 109 -5.00 16.35 -8.26
C ASP A 109 -3.79 15.53 -7.80
N LEU A 110 -3.98 14.23 -7.55
CA LEU A 110 -2.95 13.36 -6.97
C LEU A 110 -1.96 12.84 -8.02
N LYS A 111 -2.44 12.49 -9.22
CA LYS A 111 -1.61 11.87 -10.25
C LYS A 111 -0.34 12.63 -10.60
N PRO A 112 -0.34 13.97 -10.82
CA PRO A 112 0.88 14.70 -11.16
C PRO A 112 1.95 14.69 -10.05
N ILE A 113 1.54 14.45 -8.80
CA ILE A 113 2.43 14.32 -7.65
C ILE A 113 2.98 12.90 -7.60
N ALA A 114 2.10 11.91 -7.66
CA ALA A 114 2.44 10.50 -7.60
C ALA A 114 3.37 10.07 -8.74
N ASP A 115 3.19 10.60 -9.95
CA ASP A 115 4.07 10.34 -11.10
C ASP A 115 5.54 10.72 -10.81
N LYS A 116 5.78 11.80 -10.05
CA LYS A 116 7.14 12.22 -9.67
C LYS A 116 7.77 11.27 -8.67
N ASP A 117 6.95 10.62 -7.85
CA ASP A 117 7.37 9.64 -6.85
C ASP A 117 7.44 8.21 -7.42
N GLY A 118 7.04 8.02 -8.70
CA GLY A 118 6.97 6.71 -9.34
C GLY A 118 5.84 5.83 -8.81
N VAL A 119 4.76 6.44 -8.29
CA VAL A 119 3.60 5.77 -7.72
C VAL A 119 2.42 5.84 -8.70
N ILE A 120 1.73 4.73 -8.87
CA ILE A 120 0.54 4.63 -9.72
C ILE A 120 -0.69 5.03 -8.89
N VAL A 121 -1.45 6.00 -9.39
CA VAL A 121 -2.77 6.32 -8.85
C VAL A 121 -3.82 5.50 -9.57
N SER A 122 -4.61 4.72 -8.83
CA SER A 122 -5.64 3.88 -9.43
C SER A 122 -6.86 4.68 -9.89
N TYR A 123 -7.58 4.10 -10.84
CA TYR A 123 -8.89 4.56 -11.32
C TYR A 123 -9.73 3.36 -11.75
N ASP A 124 -11.03 3.54 -11.89
CA ASP A 124 -11.96 2.48 -12.28
C ASP A 124 -11.62 1.92 -13.67
N GLY A 125 -11.36 0.63 -13.74
CA GLY A 125 -10.95 -0.03 -14.98
C GLY A 125 -9.43 -0.06 -15.24
N LEU A 126 -8.61 0.42 -14.33
CA LEU A 126 -7.14 0.30 -14.44
C LEU A 126 -6.72 -1.18 -14.43
N GLU A 127 -5.98 -1.59 -15.44
CA GLU A 127 -5.31 -2.89 -15.51
C GLU A 127 -3.81 -2.70 -15.34
N ILE A 128 -3.18 -3.53 -14.52
CA ILE A 128 -1.73 -3.50 -14.26
C ILE A 128 -1.16 -4.89 -14.47
N GLU A 129 -0.29 -5.03 -15.46
CA GLU A 129 0.56 -6.21 -15.61
C GLU A 129 1.80 -6.09 -14.71
N PHE A 130 2.19 -7.17 -14.01
CA PHE A 130 3.35 -7.17 -13.13
C PHE A 130 4.02 -8.55 -13.02
#